data_c66802beca2f776f39791253c2aed9cf
#
_entry.id   c66802beca2f776f39791253c2aed9cf
#
_cell.length_a   1.000
_cell.length_b   1.000
_cell.length_c   1.000
_cell.angle_alpha   90.00
_cell.angle_beta   90.00
_cell.angle_gamma   90.00
#
_symmetry.space_group_name_H-M   'P 1'
#
loop_
_entity.id
_entity.type
_entity.pdbx_description
1 polymer ?
#
loop_
_entity_poly.entity_id
_entity_poly.type
_entity_poly.pdbx_seq_one_letter_code
_entity_poly.pdbx_strand_id
1 'polypeptide(L)'
;MVSIVPKFVFIVPYRDREPHRVFFSTYIDKVMADVPPEDWMYYFVHQADKRPFNRGGMKNIGFLALKNKYPNDYKNIIFIFNDVDTLPYDKNVLNYHTEFGVIKHFYGFHFALGGIFSIRGVDFERINGFPNFWAWGGEDNLIHRRAKEFGLVIDRSNFFELGNQNILQFADGLKRLICRDEMATALMPNNIDGLNKITNLDFKIYDGTHMIDVFTFDSYISYSQLHFEEETLDKLTKIQVSPSSAIRNIQQLQNQYAASAPKPTPSPVHIPRQIGNMGNSGSMMPKTNIGLQVQRRFGMRAMFM
;
A
#
# COMPACT_ATOMS: atom_id res chain seq x y z
N MET A 1 -4.50 2.58 32.40
CA MET A 1 -5.60 3.02 31.54
C MET A 1 -5.64 2.07 30.37
N VAL A 2 -6.80 1.48 30.07
CA VAL A 2 -6.97 0.66 28.87
C VAL A 2 -6.90 1.63 27.68
N SER A 3 -5.95 1.43 26.78
CA SER A 3 -5.85 2.23 25.55
C SER A 3 -7.07 1.92 24.70
N ILE A 4 -7.87 2.93 24.37
CA ILE A 4 -8.99 2.76 23.44
C ILE A 4 -8.41 2.46 22.05
N VAL A 5 -8.86 1.37 21.44
CA VAL A 5 -8.42 0.97 20.10
C VAL A 5 -9.38 1.57 19.09
N PRO A 6 -8.92 2.41 18.17
CA PRO A 6 -9.79 3.01 17.15
C PRO A 6 -10.23 1.97 16.12
N LYS A 7 -11.40 2.17 15.54
CA LYS A 7 -11.90 1.36 14.40
C LYS A 7 -11.25 1.78 13.09
N PHE A 8 -10.99 3.11 12.94
CA PHE A 8 -10.46 3.72 11.73
C PHE A 8 -9.17 4.50 12.03
N VAL A 9 -8.14 4.29 11.23
CA VAL A 9 -6.90 5.06 11.33
C VAL A 9 -6.50 5.57 9.94
N PHE A 10 -6.45 6.89 9.78
CA PHE A 10 -5.93 7.50 8.57
C PHE A 10 -4.41 7.57 8.64
N ILE A 11 -3.76 7.07 7.60
CA ILE A 11 -2.31 7.16 7.38
C ILE A 11 -2.08 8.14 6.23
N VAL A 12 -1.49 9.28 6.56
CA VAL A 12 -1.28 10.39 5.64
C VAL A 12 0.23 10.62 5.46
N PRO A 13 0.85 10.18 4.36
CA PRO A 13 2.27 10.43 4.12
C PRO A 13 2.52 11.94 3.97
N TYR A 14 3.55 12.45 4.66
CA TYR A 14 3.74 13.88 4.79
C TYR A 14 5.21 14.30 4.70
N ARG A 15 5.48 15.36 3.93
CA ARG A 15 6.68 16.20 4.02
C ARG A 15 6.45 17.52 3.25
N ASP A 16 6.89 18.64 3.83
CA ASP A 16 6.93 19.97 3.20
C ASP A 16 5.61 20.43 2.57
N ARG A 17 4.47 20.07 3.18
CA ARG A 17 3.11 20.37 2.72
C ARG A 17 2.28 21.05 3.82
N GLU A 18 2.86 22.01 4.53
CA GLU A 18 2.23 22.62 5.71
C GLU A 18 0.82 23.20 5.45
N PRO A 19 0.56 23.93 4.34
CA PRO A 19 -0.78 24.41 4.06
C PRO A 19 -1.81 23.28 3.89
N HIS A 20 -1.41 22.18 3.25
CA HIS A 20 -2.28 21.01 3.08
C HIS A 20 -2.52 20.29 4.41
N ARG A 21 -1.49 20.17 5.24
CA ARG A 21 -1.59 19.59 6.58
C ARG A 21 -2.57 20.36 7.47
N VAL A 22 -2.44 21.69 7.51
CA VAL A 22 -3.33 22.53 8.28
C VAL A 22 -4.78 22.42 7.79
N PHE A 23 -4.99 22.45 6.48
CA PHE A 23 -6.30 22.25 5.91
C PHE A 23 -6.88 20.88 6.26
N PHE A 24 -6.11 19.80 6.04
CA PHE A 24 -6.51 18.43 6.37
C PHE A 24 -6.94 18.32 7.83
N SER A 25 -6.09 18.79 8.77
CA SER A 25 -6.36 18.74 10.21
C SER A 25 -7.64 19.46 10.60
N THR A 26 -7.91 20.61 9.96
CA THR A 26 -9.12 21.40 10.25
C THR A 26 -10.38 20.81 9.67
N TYR A 27 -10.24 20.12 8.51
CA TYR A 27 -11.40 19.67 7.74
C TYR A 27 -11.81 18.22 8.04
N ILE A 28 -10.87 17.38 8.49
CA ILE A 28 -11.16 15.96 8.74
C ILE A 28 -12.21 15.75 9.83
N ASP A 29 -12.28 16.64 10.83
CA ASP A 29 -13.31 16.61 11.87
C ASP A 29 -14.72 16.78 11.30
N LYS A 30 -14.88 17.63 10.25
CA LYS A 30 -16.15 17.76 9.52
C LYS A 30 -16.48 16.47 8.77
N VAL A 31 -15.49 15.86 8.13
CA VAL A 31 -15.66 14.61 7.37
C VAL A 31 -16.10 13.48 8.27
N MET A 32 -15.55 13.42 9.48
CA MET A 32 -15.78 12.34 10.45
C MET A 32 -16.83 12.69 11.52
N ALA A 33 -17.60 13.76 11.35
CA ALA A 33 -18.50 14.30 12.37
C ALA A 33 -19.58 13.31 12.87
N ASP A 34 -19.95 12.31 12.07
CA ASP A 34 -20.94 11.30 12.42
C ASP A 34 -20.30 10.00 12.99
N VAL A 35 -18.97 9.96 13.12
CA VAL A 35 -18.25 8.85 13.75
C VAL A 35 -17.83 9.23 15.16
N PRO A 36 -18.06 8.40 16.20
CA PRO A 36 -17.62 8.67 17.55
C PRO A 36 -16.12 9.02 17.60
N PRO A 37 -15.71 10.07 18.32
CA PRO A 37 -14.31 10.54 18.33
C PRO A 37 -13.30 9.47 18.78
N GLU A 38 -13.72 8.54 19.65
CA GLU A 38 -12.91 7.42 20.12
C GLU A 38 -12.71 6.32 19.08
N ASP A 39 -13.55 6.29 18.03
CA ASP A 39 -13.53 5.24 17.01
C ASP A 39 -12.57 5.56 15.84
N TRP A 40 -12.04 6.76 15.75
CA TRP A 40 -11.15 7.14 14.67
C TRP A 40 -9.99 8.03 15.11
N MET A 41 -8.93 7.99 14.33
CA MET A 41 -7.77 8.87 14.45
C MET A 41 -7.04 9.02 13.12
N TYR A 42 -6.16 10.00 13.03
CA TYR A 42 -5.28 10.19 11.87
C TYR A 42 -3.87 10.49 12.31
N TYR A 43 -2.91 10.16 11.43
CA TYR A 43 -1.51 10.53 11.62
C TYR A 43 -0.91 10.98 10.31
N PHE A 44 -0.23 12.11 10.37
CA PHE A 44 0.74 12.49 9.36
C PHE A 44 2.03 11.74 9.62
N VAL A 45 2.42 10.89 8.67
CA VAL A 45 3.68 10.14 8.75
C VAL A 45 4.75 10.97 8.06
N HIS A 46 5.53 11.67 8.88
CA HIS A 46 6.47 12.69 8.45
C HIS A 46 7.86 12.09 8.24
N GLN A 47 8.36 12.12 7.00
CA GLN A 47 9.75 11.79 6.74
C GLN A 47 10.64 12.98 7.14
N ALA A 48 11.27 12.89 8.33
CA ALA A 48 12.04 13.98 8.93
C ALA A 48 13.48 14.09 8.40
N ASP A 49 13.96 13.11 7.62
CA ASP A 49 15.27 13.12 7.01
C ASP A 49 15.32 13.97 5.70
N LYS A 50 16.52 14.10 5.11
CA LYS A 50 16.76 14.90 3.89
C LYS A 50 16.80 14.07 2.60
N ARG A 51 16.59 12.75 2.69
CA ARG A 51 16.58 11.86 1.52
C ARG A 51 15.37 12.15 0.63
N PRO A 52 15.34 11.67 -0.62
CA PRO A 52 14.13 11.76 -1.44
C PRO A 52 12.88 11.25 -0.71
N PHE A 53 11.72 11.84 -1.00
CA PHE A 53 10.49 11.45 -0.30
C PHE A 53 10.05 10.05 -0.70
N ASN A 54 9.91 9.18 0.29
CA ASN A 54 9.49 7.80 0.14
C ASN A 54 8.03 7.64 0.58
N ARG A 55 7.10 7.99 -0.33
CA ARG A 55 5.66 8.02 -0.02
C ARG A 55 5.13 6.64 0.39
N GLY A 56 5.51 5.58 -0.34
CA GLY A 56 5.13 4.20 -0.02
C GLY A 56 5.70 3.75 1.32
N GLY A 57 6.97 4.06 1.59
CA GLY A 57 7.63 3.81 2.87
C GLY A 57 6.94 4.50 4.03
N MET A 58 6.54 5.78 3.89
CA MET A 58 5.80 6.48 4.94
C MET A 58 4.44 5.81 5.21
N LYS A 59 3.71 5.38 4.20
CA LYS A 59 2.47 4.61 4.37
C LYS A 59 2.72 3.29 5.13
N ASN A 60 3.77 2.58 4.78
CA ASN A 60 4.18 1.34 5.47
C ASN A 60 4.60 1.59 6.92
N ILE A 61 5.42 2.62 7.18
CA ILE A 61 5.91 2.95 8.52
C ILE A 61 4.76 3.41 9.42
N GLY A 62 3.81 4.17 8.88
CA GLY A 62 2.58 4.50 9.60
C GLY A 62 1.84 3.25 10.07
N PHE A 63 1.68 2.27 9.21
CA PHE A 63 1.10 0.97 9.58
C PHE A 63 1.94 0.24 10.64
N LEU A 64 3.27 0.16 10.47
CA LEU A 64 4.16 -0.51 11.44
C LEU A 64 4.14 0.16 12.81
N ALA A 65 4.07 1.49 12.87
CA ALA A 65 3.97 2.26 14.09
C ALA A 65 2.67 1.94 14.84
N LEU A 66 1.55 1.88 14.13
CA LEU A 66 0.24 1.53 14.70
C LEU A 66 0.14 0.05 15.08
N LYS A 67 0.77 -0.85 14.31
CA LYS A 67 0.93 -2.25 14.69
C LYS A 67 1.71 -2.40 16.00
N ASN A 68 2.77 -1.62 16.19
CA ASN A 68 3.53 -1.58 17.44
C ASN A 68 2.70 -1.00 18.61
N LYS A 69 1.89 0.04 18.34
CA LYS A 69 1.02 0.67 19.34
C LYS A 69 -0.15 -0.24 19.75
N TYR A 70 -0.72 -1.01 18.82
CA TYR A 70 -1.87 -1.89 19.03
C TYR A 70 -1.57 -3.33 18.60
N PRO A 71 -0.62 -4.03 19.22
CA PRO A 71 -0.08 -5.31 18.73
C PRO A 71 -1.11 -6.43 18.66
N ASN A 72 -2.14 -6.39 19.49
CA ASN A 72 -3.20 -7.41 19.55
C ASN A 72 -4.39 -7.08 18.62
N ASP A 73 -4.59 -5.80 18.28
CA ASP A 73 -5.82 -5.30 17.67
C ASP A 73 -5.64 -4.79 16.24
N TYR A 74 -4.38 -4.45 15.83
CA TYR A 74 -4.10 -3.84 14.51
C TYR A 74 -4.70 -4.60 13.32
N LYS A 75 -4.88 -5.91 13.44
CA LYS A 75 -5.47 -6.75 12.40
C LYS A 75 -6.91 -6.38 12.08
N ASN A 76 -7.64 -5.90 13.10
CA ASN A 76 -9.05 -5.52 13.00
C ASN A 76 -9.24 -4.03 12.71
N ILE A 77 -8.22 -3.21 12.91
CA ILE A 77 -8.25 -1.79 12.55
C ILE A 77 -8.40 -1.65 11.03
N ILE A 78 -9.26 -0.75 10.61
CA ILE A 78 -9.39 -0.32 9.22
C ILE A 78 -8.44 0.85 9.00
N PHE A 79 -7.41 0.62 8.22
CA PHE A 79 -6.45 1.65 7.80
C PHE A 79 -6.99 2.35 6.55
N ILE A 80 -7.03 3.68 6.59
CA ILE A 80 -7.36 4.54 5.46
C ILE A 80 -6.08 5.20 4.99
N PHE A 81 -5.59 4.81 3.82
CA PHE A 81 -4.47 5.49 3.19
C PHE A 81 -5.00 6.65 2.39
N ASN A 82 -4.57 7.86 2.77
CA ASN A 82 -5.10 9.10 2.23
C ASN A 82 -3.95 10.07 1.94
N ASP A 83 -3.96 10.67 0.76
CA ASP A 83 -2.97 11.69 0.43
C ASP A 83 -3.32 13.01 1.12
N VAL A 84 -2.31 13.79 1.51
CA VAL A 84 -2.51 15.02 2.31
C VAL A 84 -3.28 16.12 1.57
N ASP A 85 -3.35 16.01 0.26
CA ASP A 85 -3.98 16.99 -0.65
C ASP A 85 -5.40 16.58 -1.09
N THR A 86 -5.95 15.49 -0.56
CA THR A 86 -7.27 14.98 -0.95
C THR A 86 -8.15 14.72 0.26
N LEU A 87 -9.42 15.19 0.18
CA LEU A 87 -10.45 14.92 1.18
C LEU A 87 -11.83 14.87 0.53
N PRO A 88 -12.80 14.10 1.03
CA PRO A 88 -14.18 14.21 0.58
C PRO A 88 -14.73 15.61 0.90
N TYR A 89 -15.57 16.15 0.00
CA TYR A 89 -16.17 17.48 0.15
C TYR A 89 -17.05 17.60 1.40
N ASP A 90 -17.70 16.51 1.81
CA ASP A 90 -18.57 16.51 2.98
C ASP A 90 -18.54 15.14 3.68
N LYS A 91 -19.12 15.10 4.90
CA LYS A 91 -19.41 13.84 5.60
C LYS A 91 -20.33 12.97 4.74
N ASN A 92 -20.33 11.67 4.98
CA ASN A 92 -21.17 10.69 4.26
C ASN A 92 -20.91 10.54 2.75
N VAL A 93 -19.94 11.28 2.18
CA VAL A 93 -19.49 11.03 0.80
C VAL A 93 -18.80 9.69 0.68
N LEU A 94 -17.96 9.34 1.68
CA LEU A 94 -17.22 8.07 1.72
C LEU A 94 -17.63 7.22 2.93
N ASN A 95 -17.91 5.95 2.69
CA ASN A 95 -18.08 4.96 3.75
C ASN A 95 -16.80 4.13 3.87
N TYR A 96 -15.96 4.46 4.84
CA TYR A 96 -14.64 3.83 5.04
C TYR A 96 -14.68 2.39 5.55
N HIS A 97 -15.83 1.91 6.05
CA HIS A 97 -15.95 0.56 6.57
C HIS A 97 -15.69 -0.49 5.49
N THR A 98 -14.82 -1.45 5.79
CA THR A 98 -14.51 -2.57 4.90
C THR A 98 -14.39 -3.88 5.68
N GLU A 99 -14.52 -5.01 4.97
CA GLU A 99 -14.45 -6.34 5.53
C GLU A 99 -13.13 -7.04 5.17
N PHE A 100 -12.88 -8.16 5.82
CA PHE A 100 -11.74 -9.04 5.49
C PHE A 100 -11.79 -9.45 4.01
N GLY A 101 -10.64 -9.35 3.35
CA GLY A 101 -10.52 -9.70 1.94
C GLY A 101 -11.01 -8.61 0.97
N VAL A 102 -11.47 -7.44 1.47
CA VAL A 102 -12.01 -6.36 0.65
C VAL A 102 -11.21 -5.07 0.87
N ILE A 103 -10.82 -4.44 -0.22
CA ILE A 103 -10.28 -3.07 -0.26
C ILE A 103 -11.37 -2.18 -0.82
N LYS A 104 -11.75 -1.11 -0.11
CA LYS A 104 -12.59 -0.06 -0.70
C LYS A 104 -11.70 1.03 -1.27
N HIS A 105 -11.84 1.27 -2.57
CA HIS A 105 -11.09 2.31 -3.28
C HIS A 105 -12.04 3.44 -3.68
N PHE A 106 -11.78 4.62 -3.15
CA PHE A 106 -12.71 5.76 -3.22
C PHE A 106 -12.32 6.82 -4.25
N TYR A 107 -11.01 7.03 -4.47
CA TYR A 107 -10.54 8.11 -5.32
C TYR A 107 -9.17 7.80 -5.93
N GLY A 108 -8.96 8.17 -7.19
CA GLY A 108 -7.71 8.00 -7.91
C GLY A 108 -7.88 7.41 -9.31
N PHE A 109 -6.96 6.53 -9.72
CA PHE A 109 -7.02 5.82 -10.99
C PHE A 109 -7.52 4.38 -10.83
N HIS A 110 -8.31 3.89 -11.78
CA HIS A 110 -8.82 2.52 -11.76
C HIS A 110 -7.74 1.42 -11.79
N PHE A 111 -6.55 1.73 -12.31
CA PHE A 111 -5.43 0.79 -12.46
C PHE A 111 -4.41 0.85 -11.30
N ALA A 112 -4.68 1.67 -10.29
CA ALA A 112 -3.79 1.88 -9.14
C ALA A 112 -4.61 1.94 -7.84
N LEU A 113 -3.97 1.76 -6.68
CA LEU A 113 -4.54 2.02 -5.36
C LEU A 113 -3.88 3.27 -4.76
N GLY A 114 -4.21 4.42 -5.37
CA GLY A 114 -3.78 5.74 -4.92
C GLY A 114 -4.92 6.58 -4.37
N GLY A 115 -4.64 7.83 -4.05
CA GLY A 115 -5.62 8.78 -3.54
C GLY A 115 -6.19 8.38 -2.18
N ILE A 116 -7.39 7.78 -2.17
CA ILE A 116 -8.06 7.38 -0.92
C ILE A 116 -8.55 5.93 -1.04
N PHE A 117 -8.12 5.06 -0.13
CA PHE A 117 -8.68 3.71 -0.01
C PHE A 117 -8.61 3.20 1.44
N SER A 118 -9.48 2.25 1.78
CA SER A 118 -9.49 1.58 3.08
C SER A 118 -9.25 0.08 2.94
N ILE A 119 -8.53 -0.48 3.94
CA ILE A 119 -8.17 -1.90 4.02
C ILE A 119 -8.03 -2.31 5.48
N ARG A 120 -8.36 -3.55 5.83
CA ARG A 120 -8.05 -4.07 7.17
C ARG A 120 -6.56 -4.31 7.37
N GLY A 121 -6.08 -4.10 8.59
CA GLY A 121 -4.67 -4.27 8.92
C GLY A 121 -4.13 -5.67 8.60
N VAL A 122 -4.92 -6.72 8.80
CA VAL A 122 -4.54 -8.09 8.45
C VAL A 122 -4.33 -8.27 6.94
N ASP A 123 -5.14 -7.64 6.11
CA ASP A 123 -5.02 -7.74 4.65
C ASP A 123 -3.85 -6.90 4.15
N PHE A 124 -3.62 -5.71 4.72
CA PHE A 124 -2.48 -4.88 4.38
C PHE A 124 -1.15 -5.57 4.68
N GLU A 125 -1.05 -6.23 5.83
CA GLU A 125 0.10 -7.04 6.19
C GLU A 125 0.29 -8.23 5.23
N ARG A 126 -0.80 -8.94 4.92
CA ARG A 126 -0.80 -10.11 4.04
C ARG A 126 -0.27 -9.79 2.64
N ILE A 127 -0.61 -8.62 2.09
CA ILE A 127 -0.10 -8.19 0.77
C ILE A 127 1.27 -7.53 0.84
N ASN A 128 1.92 -7.49 2.01
CA ASN A 128 3.23 -6.87 2.25
C ASN A 128 3.27 -5.35 1.97
N GLY A 129 2.14 -4.66 2.08
CA GLY A 129 2.04 -3.20 1.94
C GLY A 129 2.48 -2.63 0.59
N PHE A 130 2.93 -1.38 0.61
CA PHE A 130 3.49 -0.68 -0.55
C PHE A 130 4.94 -1.06 -0.81
N PRO A 131 5.49 -0.87 -2.03
CA PRO A 131 6.93 -0.80 -2.22
C PRO A 131 7.48 0.47 -1.56
N ASN A 132 8.76 0.43 -1.16
CA ASN A 132 9.45 1.54 -0.50
C ASN A 132 10.26 2.36 -1.52
N PHE A 133 9.60 2.89 -2.55
CA PHE A 133 10.25 3.66 -3.60
C PHE A 133 10.62 5.06 -3.12
N TRP A 134 11.86 5.50 -3.48
CA TRP A 134 12.44 6.79 -3.09
C TRP A 134 12.06 7.96 -3.99
N ALA A 135 11.18 7.72 -4.95
CA ALA A 135 10.72 8.73 -5.87
C ALA A 135 9.23 8.52 -6.18
N TRP A 136 8.66 9.43 -6.94
CA TRP A 136 7.27 9.37 -7.34
C TRP A 136 7.05 8.34 -8.46
N GLY A 137 6.04 7.51 -8.30
CA GLY A 137 5.49 6.67 -9.37
C GLY A 137 5.68 5.17 -9.17
N GLY A 138 4.64 4.41 -9.53
CA GLY A 138 4.63 2.95 -9.52
C GLY A 138 4.21 2.29 -8.21
N GLU A 139 4.27 2.99 -7.06
CA GLU A 139 3.93 2.42 -5.77
C GLU A 139 2.45 2.02 -5.67
N ASP A 140 1.55 2.88 -6.14
CA ASP A 140 0.10 2.63 -6.13
C ASP A 140 -0.30 1.54 -7.14
N ASN A 141 0.45 1.41 -8.24
CA ASN A 141 0.27 0.33 -9.22
C ASN A 141 0.70 -1.04 -8.64
N LEU A 142 1.83 -1.07 -7.94
CA LEU A 142 2.35 -2.32 -7.38
C LEU A 142 1.44 -2.86 -6.28
N ILE A 143 0.98 -2.02 -5.34
CA ILE A 143 0.05 -2.48 -4.30
C ILE A 143 -1.29 -2.93 -4.91
N HIS A 144 -1.78 -2.26 -5.97
CA HIS A 144 -2.98 -2.71 -6.70
C HIS A 144 -2.80 -4.11 -7.31
N ARG A 145 -1.64 -4.37 -7.90
CA ARG A 145 -1.30 -5.69 -8.43
C ARG A 145 -1.24 -6.74 -7.32
N ARG A 146 -0.54 -6.45 -6.21
CA ARG A 146 -0.46 -7.33 -5.04
C ARG A 146 -1.83 -7.69 -4.51
N ALA A 147 -2.72 -6.70 -4.35
CA ALA A 147 -4.08 -6.94 -3.91
C ALA A 147 -4.78 -8.00 -4.77
N LYS A 148 -4.65 -7.90 -6.09
CA LYS A 148 -5.23 -8.89 -7.04
C LYS A 148 -4.54 -10.25 -6.97
N GLU A 149 -3.22 -10.30 -6.88
CA GLU A 149 -2.44 -11.54 -6.77
C GLU A 149 -2.78 -12.32 -5.50
N PHE A 150 -3.08 -11.61 -4.40
CA PHE A 150 -3.53 -12.20 -3.15
C PHE A 150 -5.05 -12.46 -3.07
N GLY A 151 -5.77 -12.22 -4.16
CA GLY A 151 -7.21 -12.49 -4.26
C GLY A 151 -8.10 -11.52 -3.47
N LEU A 152 -7.61 -10.32 -3.15
CA LEU A 152 -8.45 -9.30 -2.52
C LEU A 152 -9.43 -8.70 -3.53
N VAL A 153 -10.66 -8.48 -3.08
CA VAL A 153 -11.67 -7.76 -3.87
C VAL A 153 -11.41 -6.26 -3.74
N ILE A 154 -11.33 -5.57 -4.88
CA ILE A 154 -11.24 -4.11 -4.90
C ILE A 154 -12.63 -3.56 -5.21
N ASP A 155 -13.33 -3.14 -4.15
CA ASP A 155 -14.68 -2.56 -4.23
C ASP A 155 -14.58 -1.07 -4.62
N ARG A 156 -15.17 -0.72 -5.75
CA ARG A 156 -15.30 0.63 -6.29
C ARG A 156 -16.76 1.06 -6.46
N SER A 157 -17.67 0.47 -5.69
CA SER A 157 -19.10 0.84 -5.72
C SER A 157 -19.33 2.32 -5.35
N ASN A 158 -18.41 2.93 -4.60
CA ASN A 158 -18.42 4.36 -4.25
C ASN A 158 -17.07 5.00 -4.65
N PHE A 159 -16.74 4.96 -5.95
CA PHE A 159 -15.47 5.47 -6.49
C PHE A 159 -15.68 6.77 -7.26
N PHE A 160 -14.77 7.72 -7.04
CA PHE A 160 -14.72 9.02 -7.70
C PHE A 160 -13.43 9.15 -8.52
N GLU A 161 -13.58 9.52 -9.79
CA GLU A 161 -12.44 9.80 -10.67
C GLU A 161 -11.80 11.15 -10.35
N LEU A 162 -10.57 11.34 -10.83
CA LEU A 162 -9.84 12.60 -10.67
C LEU A 162 -10.67 13.79 -11.17
N GLY A 163 -10.71 14.85 -10.38
CA GLY A 163 -11.47 16.07 -10.70
C GLY A 163 -12.96 16.00 -10.36
N ASN A 164 -13.44 14.91 -9.74
CA ASN A 164 -14.82 14.83 -9.26
C ASN A 164 -15.05 15.82 -8.11
N GLN A 165 -16.13 16.61 -8.20
CA GLN A 165 -16.46 17.68 -7.24
C GLN A 165 -16.82 17.19 -5.82
N ASN A 166 -17.07 15.90 -5.63
CA ASN A 166 -17.27 15.31 -4.30
C ASN A 166 -15.95 15.10 -3.55
N ILE A 167 -14.81 15.25 -4.22
CA ILE A 167 -13.48 15.14 -3.63
C ILE A 167 -12.73 16.46 -3.82
N LEU A 168 -12.35 17.07 -2.71
CA LEU A 168 -11.43 18.19 -2.70
C LEU A 168 -10.04 17.67 -3.04
N GLN A 169 -9.42 18.22 -4.08
CA GLN A 169 -8.05 17.93 -4.43
C GLN A 169 -7.28 19.25 -4.60
N PHE A 170 -6.19 19.40 -3.86
CA PHE A 170 -5.34 20.59 -3.92
C PHE A 170 -4.15 20.34 -4.84
N ALA A 171 -3.73 21.40 -5.53
CA ALA A 171 -2.53 21.35 -6.34
C ALA A 171 -1.27 21.23 -5.46
N ASP A 172 -0.40 20.29 -5.80
CA ASP A 172 0.84 20.02 -5.07
C ASP A 172 2.10 20.27 -5.92
N GLY A 173 1.99 21.10 -6.96
CA GLY A 173 3.06 21.45 -7.87
C GLY A 173 3.01 20.66 -9.18
N LEU A 174 3.83 21.13 -10.15
CA LEU A 174 3.85 20.61 -11.51
C LEU A 174 5.03 19.66 -11.80
N LYS A 175 5.95 19.54 -10.86
CA LYS A 175 7.16 18.70 -11.00
C LYS A 175 7.13 17.54 -10.04
N ARG A 176 7.73 16.44 -10.46
CA ARG A 176 7.96 15.25 -9.63
C ARG A 176 9.41 14.82 -9.73
N LEU A 177 9.97 14.41 -8.60
CA LEU A 177 11.20 13.65 -8.59
C LEU A 177 10.85 12.21 -8.93
N ILE A 178 11.46 11.67 -9.98
CA ILE A 178 11.23 10.29 -10.44
C ILE A 178 12.51 9.48 -10.42
N CYS A 179 12.36 8.17 -10.35
CA CYS A 179 13.41 7.20 -10.58
C CYS A 179 12.90 6.16 -11.58
N ARG A 180 13.43 6.17 -12.80
CA ARG A 180 12.98 5.26 -13.88
C ARG A 180 13.20 3.80 -13.52
N ASP A 181 14.26 3.51 -12.78
CA ASP A 181 14.59 2.16 -12.34
C ASP A 181 13.55 1.63 -11.34
N GLU A 182 13.12 2.44 -10.37
CA GLU A 182 12.05 2.06 -9.44
C GLU A 182 10.71 1.88 -10.17
N MET A 183 10.36 2.82 -11.06
CA MET A 183 9.14 2.71 -11.87
C MET A 183 9.12 1.42 -12.71
N ALA A 184 10.26 1.02 -13.25
CA ALA A 184 10.37 -0.23 -14.00
C ALA A 184 10.24 -1.46 -13.11
N THR A 185 10.75 -1.43 -11.86
CA THR A 185 10.58 -2.54 -10.91
C THR A 185 9.12 -2.77 -10.51
N ALA A 186 8.27 -1.72 -10.56
CA ALA A 186 6.84 -1.87 -10.35
C ALA A 186 6.17 -2.80 -11.38
N LEU A 187 6.76 -2.94 -12.56
CA LEU A 187 6.27 -3.82 -13.64
C LEU A 187 6.76 -5.27 -13.52
N MET A 188 7.79 -5.52 -12.71
CA MET A 188 8.39 -6.84 -12.61
C MET A 188 7.51 -7.81 -11.81
N PRO A 189 7.37 -9.06 -12.24
CA PRO A 189 6.83 -10.10 -11.40
C PRO A 189 7.73 -10.33 -10.19
N ASN A 190 7.13 -10.75 -9.07
CA ASN A 190 7.85 -11.12 -7.84
C ASN A 190 8.64 -9.98 -7.16
N ASN A 191 8.15 -8.74 -7.24
CA ASN A 191 8.72 -7.65 -6.45
C ASN A 191 8.50 -7.93 -4.96
N ILE A 192 9.61 -8.10 -4.19
CA ILE A 192 9.62 -8.48 -2.77
C ILE A 192 9.71 -7.27 -1.82
N ASP A 193 9.91 -6.06 -2.35
CA ASP A 193 10.00 -4.84 -1.54
C ASP A 193 8.65 -4.53 -0.87
N GLY A 194 8.66 -4.11 0.39
CA GLY A 194 7.45 -3.84 1.14
C GLY A 194 7.69 -3.72 2.65
N LEU A 195 6.67 -3.97 3.45
CA LEU A 195 6.71 -3.92 4.92
C LEU A 195 7.91 -4.69 5.51
N ASN A 196 8.16 -5.89 5.01
CA ASN A 196 9.21 -6.79 5.50
C ASN A 196 10.64 -6.38 5.09
N LYS A 197 10.80 -5.30 4.33
CA LYS A 197 12.10 -4.77 3.87
C LYS A 197 12.47 -3.44 4.51
N ILE A 198 11.64 -2.94 5.40
CA ILE A 198 11.97 -1.78 6.23
C ILE A 198 12.79 -2.28 7.43
N THR A 199 14.00 -1.75 7.56
CA THR A 199 14.93 -2.06 8.67
C THR A 199 15.52 -0.76 9.23
N ASN A 200 16.26 -0.83 10.33
CA ASN A 200 16.88 0.32 11.01
C ASN A 200 15.89 1.48 11.22
N LEU A 201 14.65 1.12 11.56
CA LEU A 201 13.55 2.06 11.70
C LEU A 201 13.58 2.75 13.05
N ASP A 202 13.70 4.09 13.02
CA ASP A 202 13.55 4.97 14.17
C ASP A 202 12.43 5.98 13.91
N PHE A 203 11.43 5.99 14.79
CA PHE A 203 10.29 6.88 14.71
C PHE A 203 9.73 7.22 16.09
N LYS A 204 8.95 8.30 16.16
CA LYS A 204 8.24 8.68 17.37
C LYS A 204 6.79 9.10 17.06
N ILE A 205 5.85 8.59 17.87
CA ILE A 205 4.44 8.94 17.77
C ILE A 205 4.15 10.10 18.73
N TYR A 206 3.50 11.14 18.24
CA TYR A 206 3.02 12.29 18.99
C TYR A 206 1.50 12.39 18.85
N ASP A 207 0.77 11.74 19.76
CA ASP A 207 -0.70 11.67 19.70
C ASP A 207 -1.36 13.04 19.75
N GLY A 208 -0.85 13.95 20.57
CA GLY A 208 -1.41 15.30 20.72
C GLY A 208 -1.29 16.21 19.49
N THR A 209 -0.41 15.88 18.55
CA THR A 209 -0.22 16.62 17.29
C THR A 209 -0.54 15.78 16.07
N HIS A 210 -0.99 14.53 16.25
CA HIS A 210 -1.27 13.58 15.18
C HIS A 210 -0.07 13.36 14.22
N MET A 211 1.15 13.31 14.78
CA MET A 211 2.38 13.14 14.01
C MET A 211 3.05 11.82 14.33
N ILE A 212 3.61 11.19 13.31
CA ILE A 212 4.61 10.13 13.42
C ILE A 212 5.85 10.65 12.70
N ASP A 213 6.83 11.12 13.48
CA ASP A 213 8.12 11.55 12.90
C ASP A 213 9.00 10.35 12.68
N VAL A 214 9.46 10.17 11.43
CA VAL A 214 10.36 9.10 11.00
C VAL A 214 11.73 9.70 10.79
N PHE A 215 12.68 9.39 11.68
CA PHE A 215 14.02 9.96 11.68
C PHE A 215 14.99 9.20 10.79
N THR A 216 14.85 7.88 10.74
CA THR A 216 15.63 7.02 9.86
C THR A 216 14.92 5.71 9.58
N PHE A 217 15.21 5.11 8.45
CA PHE A 217 14.86 3.74 8.07
C PHE A 217 15.70 3.33 6.86
N ASP A 218 15.89 2.04 6.68
CA ASP A 218 16.45 1.50 5.46
C ASP A 218 15.36 0.76 4.69
N SER A 219 15.40 0.88 3.37
CA SER A 219 14.57 0.16 2.41
C SER A 219 15.39 -0.88 1.68
N TYR A 220 14.72 -1.76 0.93
CA TYR A 220 15.36 -2.83 0.17
C TYR A 220 16.46 -2.33 -0.78
N ILE A 221 16.21 -1.20 -1.44
CA ILE A 221 17.18 -0.52 -2.31
C ILE A 221 17.55 0.79 -1.64
N SER A 222 18.85 1.01 -1.42
CA SER A 222 19.33 2.28 -0.89
C SER A 222 19.16 3.40 -1.92
N TYR A 223 18.67 4.56 -1.47
CA TYR A 223 18.52 5.74 -2.33
C TYR A 223 19.85 6.17 -3.01
N SER A 224 20.99 5.90 -2.37
CA SER A 224 22.32 6.21 -2.90
C SER A 224 22.72 5.40 -4.14
N GLN A 225 21.98 4.34 -4.44
CA GLN A 225 22.19 3.48 -5.60
C GLN A 225 21.28 3.86 -6.78
N LEU A 226 20.44 4.88 -6.60
CA LEU A 226 19.42 5.27 -7.56
C LEU A 226 19.78 6.58 -8.25
N HIS A 227 19.31 6.73 -9.48
CA HIS A 227 19.40 7.97 -10.24
C HIS A 227 18.05 8.67 -10.27
N PHE A 228 18.02 9.94 -9.85
CA PHE A 228 16.81 10.74 -9.74
C PHE A 228 16.78 11.84 -10.79
N GLU A 229 15.62 12.07 -11.38
CA GLU A 229 15.35 13.10 -12.38
C GLU A 229 14.13 13.93 -11.96
N GLU A 230 14.17 15.25 -12.21
CA GLU A 230 12.95 16.07 -12.13
C GLU A 230 12.21 16.05 -13.45
N GLU A 231 10.94 15.70 -13.43
CA GLU A 231 10.08 15.73 -14.59
C GLU A 231 8.78 16.51 -14.33
N THR A 232 8.27 17.15 -15.37
CA THR A 232 6.95 17.80 -15.33
C THR A 232 5.83 16.78 -15.56
N LEU A 233 4.67 17.01 -14.98
CA LEU A 233 3.54 16.06 -15.04
C LEU A 233 3.09 15.77 -16.47
N ASP A 234 3.16 16.75 -17.39
CA ASP A 234 2.81 16.57 -18.80
C ASP A 234 3.75 15.62 -19.54
N LYS A 235 5.02 15.54 -19.11
CA LYS A 235 5.98 14.59 -19.66
C LYS A 235 5.82 13.19 -19.05
N LEU A 236 5.44 13.11 -17.77
CA LEU A 236 5.25 11.83 -17.09
C LEU A 236 4.19 10.95 -17.76
N THR A 237 3.15 11.54 -18.33
CA THR A 237 2.12 10.82 -19.10
C THR A 237 2.65 10.16 -20.38
N LYS A 238 3.84 10.54 -20.83
CA LYS A 238 4.50 10.06 -22.06
C LYS A 238 5.71 9.17 -21.80
N ILE A 239 6.07 8.89 -20.54
CA ILE A 239 7.23 8.09 -20.21
C ILE A 239 7.03 6.63 -20.64
N GLN A 240 7.88 6.18 -21.56
CA GLN A 240 8.07 4.76 -21.84
C GLN A 240 9.17 4.22 -20.95
N VAL A 241 8.82 3.30 -20.04
CA VAL A 241 9.80 2.64 -19.18
C VAL A 241 10.38 1.46 -19.92
N SER A 242 11.65 1.54 -20.30
CA SER A 242 12.42 0.42 -20.85
C SER A 242 13.35 -0.14 -19.78
N PRO A 243 13.63 -1.46 -19.77
CA PRO A 243 14.59 -2.04 -18.84
C PRO A 243 15.97 -1.40 -19.03
N SER A 244 16.46 -0.72 -17.99
CA SER A 244 17.82 -0.17 -17.95
C SER A 244 18.83 -1.22 -17.44
N SER A 245 20.13 -0.92 -17.55
CA SER A 245 21.19 -1.75 -16.96
C SER A 245 21.04 -1.83 -15.41
N ALA A 246 20.55 -0.78 -14.78
CA ALA A 246 20.31 -0.75 -13.34
C ALA A 246 19.20 -1.73 -12.92
N ILE A 247 18.14 -1.92 -13.73
CA ILE A 247 17.11 -2.94 -13.48
C ILE A 247 17.72 -4.34 -13.48
N ARG A 248 18.65 -4.62 -14.39
CA ARG A 248 19.39 -5.90 -14.39
C ARG A 248 20.20 -6.07 -13.11
N ASN A 249 20.82 -5.02 -12.62
CA ASN A 249 21.55 -5.04 -11.34
C ASN A 249 20.59 -5.25 -10.15
N ILE A 250 19.44 -4.59 -10.14
CA ILE A 250 18.40 -4.78 -9.11
C ILE A 250 17.87 -6.22 -9.16
N GLN A 251 17.61 -6.76 -10.33
CA GLN A 251 17.21 -8.17 -10.48
C GLN A 251 18.29 -9.13 -9.98
N GLN A 252 19.56 -8.86 -10.26
CA GLN A 252 20.68 -9.66 -9.75
C GLN A 252 20.76 -9.59 -8.23
N LEU A 253 20.61 -8.40 -7.63
CA LEU A 253 20.56 -8.22 -6.18
C LEU A 253 19.36 -8.94 -5.56
N GLN A 254 18.20 -8.87 -6.16
CA GLN A 254 17.00 -9.61 -5.72
C GLN A 254 17.22 -11.11 -5.76
N ASN A 255 17.81 -11.62 -6.83
CA ASN A 255 18.13 -13.04 -6.98
C ASN A 255 19.21 -13.50 -5.98
N GLN A 256 20.23 -12.69 -5.74
CA GLN A 256 21.27 -12.97 -4.73
C GLN A 256 20.69 -13.01 -3.31
N TYR A 257 19.78 -12.08 -2.99
CA TYR A 257 19.11 -12.06 -1.69
C TYR A 257 18.16 -13.24 -1.52
N ALA A 258 17.41 -13.61 -2.56
CA ALA A 258 16.56 -14.80 -2.54
C ALA A 258 17.36 -16.09 -2.40
N ALA A 259 18.57 -16.14 -2.97
CA ALA A 259 19.47 -17.28 -2.86
C ALA A 259 20.16 -17.38 -1.48
N SER A 260 20.35 -16.23 -0.80
CA SER A 260 20.98 -16.14 0.53
C SER A 260 19.98 -16.21 1.69
N ALA A 261 18.68 -16.12 1.41
CA ALA A 261 17.64 -16.25 2.42
C ALA A 261 17.68 -17.67 3.03
N PRO A 262 17.63 -17.81 4.37
CA PRO A 262 17.57 -19.13 4.99
C PRO A 262 16.36 -19.89 4.44
N LYS A 263 16.58 -21.10 3.94
CA LYS A 263 15.50 -21.97 3.48
C LYS A 263 14.50 -22.12 4.63
N PRO A 264 13.18 -21.97 4.38
CA PRO A 264 12.20 -22.22 5.41
C PRO A 264 12.40 -23.62 5.94
N THR A 265 12.63 -23.75 7.23
CA THR A 265 12.64 -25.05 7.93
C THR A 265 11.28 -25.70 7.65
N PRO A 266 11.26 -26.93 7.14
CA PRO A 266 10.00 -27.63 6.94
C PRO A 266 9.27 -27.71 8.27
N SER A 267 8.05 -27.20 8.31
CA SER A 267 7.16 -27.35 9.45
C SER A 267 7.04 -28.84 9.75
N PRO A 268 7.06 -29.28 11.03
CA PRO A 268 6.91 -30.69 11.37
C PRO A 268 5.60 -31.19 10.76
N VAL A 269 5.72 -32.20 9.91
CA VAL A 269 4.59 -32.89 9.30
C VAL A 269 3.78 -33.50 10.43
N HIS A 270 2.58 -32.98 10.65
CA HIS A 270 1.62 -33.58 11.58
C HIS A 270 1.14 -34.88 10.94
N ILE A 271 1.70 -36.00 11.38
CA ILE A 271 1.24 -37.34 10.99
C ILE A 271 -0.13 -37.56 11.64
N PRO A 272 -1.23 -37.69 10.89
CA PRO A 272 -2.51 -38.05 11.49
C PRO A 272 -2.40 -39.47 12.04
N ARG A 273 -2.73 -39.67 13.31
CA ARG A 273 -2.94 -41.01 13.88
C ARG A 273 -4.03 -41.71 13.08
N GLN A 274 -3.67 -42.88 12.53
CA GLN A 274 -4.63 -43.80 11.94
C GLN A 274 -5.66 -44.20 13.01
N ILE A 275 -6.91 -43.84 12.76
CA ILE A 275 -8.06 -44.47 13.42
C ILE A 275 -8.58 -45.50 12.43
N GLY A 276 -8.69 -46.73 12.96
CA GLY A 276 -8.94 -47.96 12.21
C GLY A 276 -10.26 -47.96 11.43
N ASN A 277 -10.26 -48.86 10.47
CA ASN A 277 -11.29 -49.31 9.57
C ASN A 277 -12.71 -49.40 10.15
N MET A 278 -13.70 -48.92 9.41
CA MET A 278 -14.93 -49.69 9.13
C MET A 278 -15.60 -49.18 7.83
N GLY A 279 -15.70 -50.08 6.87
CA GLY A 279 -16.86 -50.47 6.09
C GLY A 279 -17.42 -49.54 5.02
N ASN A 280 -17.09 -49.81 3.77
CA ASN A 280 -17.96 -50.08 2.61
C ASN A 280 -19.12 -49.13 2.22
N SER A 281 -19.02 -48.47 1.07
CA SER A 281 -19.87 -48.71 -0.10
C SER A 281 -19.73 -47.59 -1.15
N GLY A 282 -19.66 -47.98 -2.40
CA GLY A 282 -19.27 -47.19 -3.54
C GLY A 282 -20.28 -46.16 -4.05
N SER A 283 -19.74 -45.21 -4.77
CA SER A 283 -20.47 -44.60 -5.92
C SER A 283 -19.43 -43.86 -6.79
N MET A 284 -19.39 -44.25 -8.06
CA MET A 284 -18.66 -43.58 -9.16
C MET A 284 -19.24 -42.21 -9.45
N MET A 285 -18.36 -41.22 -9.67
CA MET A 285 -18.69 -40.03 -10.44
C MET A 285 -17.54 -39.62 -11.38
N PRO A 286 -17.84 -39.06 -12.55
CA PRO A 286 -16.91 -39.03 -13.68
C PRO A 286 -15.94 -37.85 -13.65
N LYS A 287 -14.76 -38.07 -14.28
CA LYS A 287 -13.74 -37.07 -14.57
C LYS A 287 -14.24 -36.10 -15.66
N THR A 288 -14.27 -34.81 -15.38
CA THR A 288 -14.34 -33.79 -16.41
C THR A 288 -13.00 -33.05 -16.48
N ASN A 289 -12.29 -33.25 -17.59
CA ASN A 289 -11.16 -32.42 -18.01
C ASN A 289 -11.67 -31.05 -18.45
N ILE A 290 -11.21 -30.00 -17.81
CA ILE A 290 -11.33 -28.63 -18.33
C ILE A 290 -9.91 -28.14 -18.64
N GLY A 291 -9.60 -28.12 -19.92
CA GLY A 291 -8.38 -27.53 -20.46
C GLY A 291 -8.43 -26.00 -20.38
N LEU A 292 -7.48 -25.41 -19.67
CA LEU A 292 -7.26 -23.96 -19.69
C LEU A 292 -6.47 -23.57 -20.96
N GLN A 293 -7.14 -22.94 -21.91
CA GLN A 293 -6.48 -22.15 -22.94
C GLN A 293 -6.18 -20.75 -22.37
N VAL A 294 -4.89 -20.47 -22.18
CA VAL A 294 -4.42 -19.12 -21.87
C VAL A 294 -4.30 -18.35 -23.18
N GLN A 295 -5.21 -17.47 -23.48
CA GLN A 295 -5.06 -16.49 -24.54
C GLN A 295 -4.18 -15.32 -24.05
N ARG A 296 -2.97 -15.24 -24.58
CA ARG A 296 -2.11 -14.07 -24.53
C ARG A 296 -2.67 -12.98 -25.44
N ARG A 297 -3.24 -11.92 -24.85
CA ARG A 297 -3.37 -10.60 -25.49
C ARG A 297 -3.38 -9.53 -24.41
N PHE A 298 -2.23 -8.97 -24.12
CA PHE A 298 -2.13 -7.70 -23.38
C PHE A 298 -1.55 -6.64 -24.29
N GLY A 299 -2.41 -5.74 -24.77
CA GLY A 299 -2.01 -4.52 -25.45
C GLY A 299 -1.50 -3.51 -24.41
N MET A 300 -0.26 -3.09 -24.58
CA MET A 300 0.49 -2.15 -23.74
C MET A 300 0.05 -0.69 -23.96
N ARG A 301 -1.23 -0.34 -23.76
CA ARG A 301 -1.70 1.04 -24.06
C ARG A 301 -2.32 1.82 -22.89
N ALA A 302 -2.30 1.34 -21.66
CA ALA A 302 -3.04 1.97 -20.56
C ALA A 302 -2.22 2.17 -19.28
N MET A 303 -0.92 2.45 -19.34
CA MET A 303 -0.11 2.55 -18.13
C MET A 303 0.22 3.96 -17.65
N PHE A 304 -0.11 4.99 -18.44
CA PHE A 304 0.27 6.39 -18.12
C PHE A 304 -0.79 7.40 -18.59
N MET A 305 -2.05 7.20 -18.22
CA MET A 305 -3.03 8.29 -18.20
C MET A 305 -3.47 8.55 -16.78
#